data_f342a249238b6b57358992639c71d75e
#
_entry.id   f342a249238b6b57358992639c71d75e
#
_cell.length_a   1.000
_cell.length_b   1.000
_cell.length_c   1.000
_cell.angle_alpha   90.00
_cell.angle_beta   90.00
_cell.angle_gamma   90.00
#
_symmetry.space_group_name_H-M   'P 1'
#
loop_
_entity.id
_entity.type
_entity.pdbx_description
1 polymer ?
#
loop_
_entity_poly.entity_id
_entity_poly.type
_entity_poly.pdbx_seq_one_letter_code
_entity_poly.pdbx_strand_id
1 'polypeptide(L)'
;YFGSGNWFWSAESWQISVLIWNTAFVLWVGVLLYLRGRQKPKTDWSWAFAIAFLIAAFVWLTPAFFSLSLVYLHPFVAMYFLERQIRRTKKEWLKAYHFCLLTIPFFVIILYFAFAFAPDLSNETNLFWRITQHAGSEILPSVSSHFLVATHVFLETIHYTVWILLIPLVDRRALPWRLKEIPLISNKNGFPKLIFSILAIGCFFVFVLWIGFSVNYEITRDIYFAFAMAHVLAEFPFLVKML
;
A
#
# COMPACT_ATOMS: atom_id res chain seq x y z
N TYR A 1 12.03 -0.22 -23.47
CA TYR A 1 11.95 0.17 -24.88
C TYR A 1 10.63 0.88 -25.11
N PHE A 2 10.59 2.18 -24.76
CA PHE A 2 9.50 3.03 -25.23
C PHE A 2 9.90 3.52 -26.62
N GLY A 3 9.23 2.98 -27.64
CA GLY A 3 9.51 3.32 -29.03
C GLY A 3 9.42 4.82 -29.24
N SER A 4 10.45 5.38 -29.85
CA SER A 4 10.54 6.76 -30.30
C SER A 4 9.41 7.07 -31.25
N GLY A 5 8.37 7.75 -30.78
CA GLY A 5 7.32 8.21 -31.68
C GLY A 5 5.95 8.48 -31.05
N ASN A 6 5.61 7.89 -29.92
CA ASN A 6 4.34 8.16 -29.26
C ASN A 6 4.56 8.98 -27.98
N TRP A 7 4.08 10.21 -27.96
CA TRP A 7 4.14 11.11 -26.80
C TRP A 7 3.60 10.45 -25.51
N PHE A 8 2.58 9.60 -25.58
CA PHE A 8 2.01 8.88 -24.44
C PHE A 8 2.98 7.91 -23.75
N TRP A 9 4.07 7.51 -24.39
CA TRP A 9 5.02 6.51 -23.89
C TRP A 9 6.45 7.05 -23.77
N SER A 10 6.61 8.39 -23.80
CA SER A 10 7.93 8.99 -23.53
C SER A 10 8.23 8.99 -22.02
N ALA A 11 9.51 9.01 -21.65
CA ALA A 11 9.93 9.10 -20.25
C ALA A 11 9.39 10.38 -19.57
N GLU A 12 9.30 11.48 -20.30
CA GLU A 12 8.75 12.75 -19.82
C GLU A 12 7.25 12.66 -19.52
N SER A 13 6.47 12.07 -20.43
CA SER A 13 5.03 11.88 -20.21
C SER A 13 4.74 10.96 -19.04
N TRP A 14 5.59 9.96 -18.81
CA TRP A 14 5.50 9.08 -17.64
C TRP A 14 5.74 9.86 -16.34
N GLN A 15 6.80 10.66 -16.27
CA GLN A 15 7.09 11.49 -15.09
C GLN A 15 5.95 12.47 -14.77
N ILE A 16 5.43 13.16 -15.78
CA ILE A 16 4.29 14.06 -15.63
C ILE A 16 3.06 13.30 -15.15
N SER A 17 2.80 12.12 -15.68
CA SER A 17 1.67 11.27 -15.27
C SER A 17 1.78 10.87 -13.80
N VAL A 18 2.97 10.51 -13.32
CA VAL A 18 3.22 10.20 -11.91
C VAL A 18 3.01 11.43 -11.02
N LEU A 19 3.48 12.60 -11.44
CA LEU A 19 3.25 13.86 -10.71
C LEU A 19 1.77 14.20 -10.59
N ILE A 20 1.03 14.11 -11.69
CA ILE A 20 -0.43 14.34 -11.71
C ILE A 20 -1.13 13.33 -10.81
N TRP A 21 -0.77 12.06 -10.89
CA TRP A 21 -1.33 11.01 -10.06
C TRP A 21 -1.10 11.26 -8.57
N ASN A 22 0.15 11.53 -8.16
CA ASN A 22 0.48 11.80 -6.77
C ASN A 22 -0.24 13.05 -6.26
N THR A 23 -0.33 14.11 -7.08
CA THR A 23 -1.08 15.33 -6.73
C THR A 23 -2.56 15.03 -6.56
N ALA A 24 -3.17 14.30 -7.50
CA ALA A 24 -4.57 13.90 -7.41
C ALA A 24 -4.85 13.06 -6.17
N PHE A 25 -3.94 12.14 -5.82
CA PHE A 25 -4.02 11.33 -4.62
C PHE A 25 -4.00 12.19 -3.34
N VAL A 26 -3.06 13.12 -3.23
CA VAL A 26 -2.96 14.02 -2.07
C VAL A 26 -4.21 14.88 -1.92
N LEU A 27 -4.68 15.48 -3.02
CA LEU A 27 -5.90 16.28 -3.02
C LEU A 27 -7.14 15.44 -2.68
N TRP A 28 -7.21 14.22 -3.19
CA TRP A 28 -8.27 13.25 -2.84
C TRP A 28 -8.33 13.00 -1.33
N VAL A 29 -7.18 12.75 -0.69
CA VAL A 29 -7.13 12.57 0.77
C VAL A 29 -7.57 13.84 1.49
N GLY A 30 -7.13 15.02 1.03
CA GLY A 30 -7.56 16.31 1.58
C GLY A 30 -9.09 16.49 1.51
N VAL A 31 -9.70 16.18 0.37
CA VAL A 31 -11.16 16.21 0.20
C VAL A 31 -11.87 15.25 1.14
N LEU A 32 -11.37 14.02 1.28
CA LEU A 32 -11.95 13.03 2.20
C LEU A 32 -11.91 13.50 3.65
N LEU A 33 -10.81 14.07 4.09
CA LEU A 33 -10.66 14.63 5.43
C LEU A 33 -11.65 15.81 5.65
N TYR A 34 -11.75 16.72 4.70
CA TYR A 34 -12.70 17.82 4.76
C TYR A 34 -14.15 17.33 4.85
N LEU A 35 -14.56 16.40 3.98
CA LEU A 35 -15.91 15.81 4.01
C LEU A 35 -16.17 15.12 5.35
N ARG A 36 -15.18 14.45 5.91
CA ARG A 36 -15.29 13.83 7.22
C ARG A 36 -15.48 14.86 8.34
N GLY A 37 -14.74 15.97 8.28
CA GLY A 37 -14.89 17.10 9.22
C GLY A 37 -16.32 17.65 9.20
N ARG A 38 -16.90 17.80 8.02
CA ARG A 38 -18.30 18.26 7.90
C ARG A 38 -19.33 17.31 8.51
N GLN A 39 -19.03 16.01 8.58
CA GLN A 39 -19.88 15.02 9.25
C GLN A 39 -19.78 15.07 10.79
N LYS A 40 -18.73 15.71 11.32
CA LYS A 40 -18.46 15.81 12.76
C LYS A 40 -18.40 17.32 13.13
N PRO A 41 -19.54 17.97 13.44
CA PRO A 41 -19.61 19.42 13.60
C PRO A 41 -18.74 20.00 14.73
N LYS A 42 -18.20 19.16 15.61
CA LYS A 42 -17.29 19.56 16.70
C LYS A 42 -15.80 19.64 16.28
N THR A 43 -15.46 19.26 15.04
CA THR A 43 -14.06 19.18 14.59
C THR A 43 -13.90 19.97 13.30
N ASP A 44 -13.15 21.06 13.36
CA ASP A 44 -12.76 21.81 12.17
C ASP A 44 -11.56 21.10 11.50
N TRP A 45 -11.79 20.66 10.26
CA TRP A 45 -10.79 19.99 9.42
C TRP A 45 -10.40 20.83 8.20
N SER A 46 -10.71 22.14 8.21
CA SER A 46 -10.38 23.05 7.10
C SER A 46 -8.86 23.13 6.84
N TRP A 47 -8.05 22.93 7.87
CA TRP A 47 -6.59 22.83 7.77
C TRP A 47 -6.10 21.72 6.84
N ALA A 48 -6.93 20.67 6.61
CA ALA A 48 -6.58 19.55 5.74
C ALA A 48 -6.26 19.99 4.30
N PHE A 49 -6.97 21.01 3.80
CA PHE A 49 -6.66 21.56 2.48
C PHE A 49 -5.31 22.26 2.44
N ALA A 50 -5.00 23.07 3.45
CA ALA A 50 -3.70 23.75 3.51
C ALA A 50 -2.55 22.74 3.51
N ILE A 51 -2.67 21.68 4.32
CA ILE A 51 -1.68 20.58 4.33
C ILE A 51 -1.65 19.84 3.00
N ALA A 52 -2.80 19.51 2.41
CA ALA A 52 -2.84 18.86 1.11
C ALA A 52 -2.15 19.68 0.02
N PHE A 53 -2.34 20.99 0.00
CA PHE A 53 -1.64 21.88 -0.94
C PHE A 53 -0.13 21.92 -0.68
N LEU A 54 0.30 21.97 0.58
CA LEU A 54 1.72 21.93 0.93
C LEU A 54 2.37 20.60 0.50
N ILE A 55 1.70 19.47 0.73
CA ILE A 55 2.18 18.17 0.29
C ILE A 55 2.16 18.07 -1.24
N ALA A 56 1.15 18.61 -1.92
CA ALA A 56 1.12 18.66 -3.37
C ALA A 56 2.29 19.50 -3.93
N ALA A 57 2.61 20.64 -3.33
CA ALA A 57 3.80 21.42 -3.68
C ALA A 57 5.09 20.61 -3.48
N PHE A 58 5.18 19.87 -2.37
CA PHE A 58 6.33 18.98 -2.10
C PHE A 58 6.45 17.86 -3.16
N VAL A 59 5.34 17.30 -3.63
CA VAL A 59 5.31 16.32 -4.74
C VAL A 59 5.98 16.90 -6.00
N TRP A 60 5.73 18.17 -6.33
CA TRP A 60 6.32 18.81 -7.51
C TRP A 60 7.78 19.19 -7.32
N LEU A 61 8.16 19.59 -6.11
CA LEU A 61 9.54 19.96 -5.79
C LEU A 61 10.49 18.77 -5.67
N THR A 62 9.98 17.65 -5.12
CA THR A 62 10.80 16.47 -4.80
C THR A 62 10.04 15.17 -5.04
N PRO A 63 9.67 14.86 -6.30
CA PRO A 63 8.79 13.72 -6.61
C PRO A 63 9.35 12.38 -6.17
N ALA A 64 10.65 12.18 -6.29
CA ALA A 64 11.33 10.95 -5.90
C ALA A 64 11.24 10.71 -4.40
N PHE A 65 11.47 11.73 -3.57
CA PHE A 65 11.33 11.62 -2.11
C PHE A 65 9.90 11.37 -1.67
N PHE A 66 8.92 11.97 -2.35
CA PHE A 66 7.52 11.70 -2.06
C PHE A 66 7.16 10.24 -2.34
N SER A 67 7.55 9.73 -3.50
CA SER A 67 7.32 8.31 -3.87
C SER A 67 8.00 7.36 -2.89
N LEU A 68 9.25 7.64 -2.53
CA LEU A 68 9.99 6.86 -1.54
C LEU A 68 9.30 6.88 -0.16
N SER A 69 8.80 8.05 0.26
CA SER A 69 8.07 8.18 1.52
C SER A 69 6.80 7.33 1.51
N LEU A 70 6.06 7.27 0.40
CA LEU A 70 4.89 6.39 0.28
C LEU A 70 5.29 4.92 0.44
N VAL A 71 6.35 4.48 -0.26
CA VAL A 71 6.83 3.09 -0.22
C VAL A 71 7.14 2.65 1.21
N TYR A 72 7.83 3.48 2.00
CA TYR A 72 8.26 3.09 3.36
C TYR A 72 7.29 3.47 4.47
N LEU A 73 6.45 4.50 4.29
CA LEU A 73 5.51 4.93 5.34
C LEU A 73 4.12 4.30 5.20
N HIS A 74 3.69 3.94 3.98
CA HIS A 74 2.39 3.33 3.78
C HIS A 74 2.15 2.06 4.63
N PRO A 75 3.10 1.15 4.81
CA PRO A 75 2.91 -0.02 5.68
C PRO A 75 2.52 0.33 7.12
N PHE A 76 2.98 1.47 7.64
CA PHE A 76 2.62 1.92 9.00
C PHE A 76 1.15 2.34 9.14
N VAL A 77 0.50 2.70 8.04
CA VAL A 77 -0.94 3.00 8.03
C VAL A 77 -1.74 1.76 8.43
N ALA A 78 -1.42 0.60 7.90
CA ALA A 78 -2.05 -0.66 8.28
C ALA A 78 -1.85 -1.00 9.77
N MET A 79 -0.64 -0.76 10.29
CA MET A 79 -0.34 -0.94 11.71
C MET A 79 -1.18 -0.01 12.60
N TYR A 80 -1.34 1.25 12.21
CA TYR A 80 -2.21 2.19 12.93
C TYR A 80 -3.67 1.71 12.93
N PHE A 81 -4.16 1.18 11.82
CA PHE A 81 -5.49 0.57 11.74
C PHE A 81 -5.63 -0.60 12.71
N LEU A 82 -4.66 -1.49 12.71
CA LEU A 82 -4.66 -2.66 13.59
C LEU A 82 -4.67 -2.23 15.06
N GLU A 83 -3.83 -1.28 15.45
CA GLU A 83 -3.82 -0.75 16.82
C GLU A 83 -5.20 -0.23 17.23
N ARG A 84 -5.80 0.59 16.36
CA ARG A 84 -7.11 1.16 16.64
C ARG A 84 -8.19 0.08 16.76
N GLN A 85 -8.11 -0.97 15.97
CA GLN A 85 -9.03 -2.10 16.04
C GLN A 85 -8.82 -2.91 17.33
N ILE A 86 -7.57 -3.21 17.70
CA ILE A 86 -7.21 -3.89 18.95
C ILE A 86 -7.73 -3.09 20.16
N ARG A 87 -7.56 -1.77 20.19
CA ARG A 87 -8.07 -0.90 21.26
C ARG A 87 -9.60 -1.00 21.43
N ARG A 88 -10.33 -1.31 20.38
CA ARG A 88 -11.80 -1.42 20.39
C ARG A 88 -12.30 -2.81 20.76
N THR A 89 -11.56 -3.85 20.41
CA THR A 89 -12.07 -5.23 20.42
C THR A 89 -11.31 -6.17 21.37
N LYS A 90 -9.99 -6.00 21.50
CA LYS A 90 -9.07 -6.89 22.19
C LYS A 90 -8.01 -6.11 22.97
N LYS A 91 -8.44 -5.29 23.95
CA LYS A 91 -7.54 -4.40 24.69
C LYS A 91 -6.38 -5.16 25.38
N GLU A 92 -6.61 -6.39 25.77
CA GLU A 92 -5.62 -7.28 26.37
C GLU A 92 -4.43 -7.57 25.43
N TRP A 93 -4.61 -7.44 24.11
CA TRP A 93 -3.56 -7.67 23.13
C TRP A 93 -2.65 -6.46 22.86
N LEU A 94 -2.99 -5.27 23.40
CA LEU A 94 -2.22 -4.04 23.16
C LEU A 94 -0.76 -4.16 23.58
N LYS A 95 -0.48 -4.81 24.72
CA LYS A 95 0.90 -4.97 25.18
C LYS A 95 1.71 -5.84 24.22
N ALA A 96 1.13 -6.96 23.78
CA ALA A 96 1.77 -7.84 22.81
C ALA A 96 1.97 -7.12 21.46
N TYR A 97 0.97 -6.37 21.02
CA TYR A 97 1.04 -5.57 19.81
C TYR A 97 2.19 -4.54 19.86
N HIS A 98 2.28 -3.74 20.92
CA HIS A 98 3.37 -2.77 21.08
C HIS A 98 4.74 -3.44 21.17
N PHE A 99 4.83 -4.60 21.82
CA PHE A 99 6.06 -5.39 21.79
C PHE A 99 6.43 -5.82 20.37
N CYS A 100 5.48 -6.32 19.57
CA CYS A 100 5.72 -6.66 18.17
C CYS A 100 6.15 -5.43 17.34
N LEU A 101 5.56 -4.25 17.58
CA LEU A 101 6.00 -3.02 16.89
C LEU A 101 7.48 -2.70 17.19
N LEU A 102 7.92 -2.89 18.44
CA LEU A 102 9.32 -2.67 18.83
C LEU A 102 10.28 -3.67 18.18
N THR A 103 9.80 -4.83 17.74
CA THR A 103 10.66 -5.80 17.02
C THR A 103 10.93 -5.39 15.58
N ILE A 104 10.12 -4.52 14.97
CA ILE A 104 10.31 -4.08 13.58
C ILE A 104 11.66 -3.40 13.37
N PRO A 105 12.04 -2.33 14.13
CA PRO A 105 13.35 -1.72 13.97
C PRO A 105 14.49 -2.70 14.29
N PHE A 106 14.28 -3.63 15.21
CA PHE A 106 15.27 -4.68 15.49
C PHE A 106 15.52 -5.57 14.25
N PHE A 107 14.46 -6.01 13.57
CA PHE A 107 14.63 -6.77 12.33
C PHE A 107 15.23 -5.95 11.19
N VAL A 108 14.90 -4.67 11.08
CA VAL A 108 15.55 -3.76 10.10
C VAL A 108 17.05 -3.65 10.39
N ILE A 109 17.46 -3.58 11.66
CA ILE A 109 18.88 -3.60 12.05
C ILE A 109 19.54 -4.93 11.66
N ILE A 110 18.87 -6.05 11.86
CA ILE A 110 19.40 -7.35 11.41
C ILE A 110 19.58 -7.38 9.89
N LEU A 111 18.58 -6.90 9.13
CA LEU A 111 18.68 -6.80 7.68
C LEU A 111 19.83 -5.88 7.25
N TYR A 112 20.03 -4.77 7.96
CA TYR A 112 21.17 -3.90 7.70
C TYR A 112 22.50 -4.64 7.85
N PHE A 113 22.75 -5.32 8.98
CA PHE A 113 23.98 -6.07 9.17
C PHE A 113 24.14 -7.25 8.19
N ALA A 114 23.04 -7.85 7.75
CA ALA A 114 23.07 -8.93 6.79
C ALA A 114 23.42 -8.45 5.37
N PHE A 115 22.99 -7.25 4.98
CA PHE A 115 23.03 -6.79 3.60
C PHE A 115 23.82 -5.50 3.36
N ALA A 116 24.30 -4.80 4.41
CA ALA A 116 25.02 -3.53 4.25
C ALA A 116 26.28 -3.63 3.38
N PHE A 117 26.93 -4.79 3.41
CA PHE A 117 28.15 -5.07 2.65
C PHE A 117 27.90 -6.01 1.46
N ALA A 118 26.65 -6.36 1.17
CA ALA A 118 26.32 -7.13 0.01
C ALA A 118 26.62 -6.32 -1.27
N PRO A 119 27.15 -6.94 -2.32
CA PRO A 119 27.32 -6.24 -3.60
C PRO A 119 25.97 -5.75 -4.09
N ASP A 120 25.96 -4.61 -4.77
CA ASP A 120 24.74 -4.07 -5.32
C ASP A 120 24.09 -5.03 -6.31
N LEU A 121 22.76 -5.04 -6.37
CA LEU A 121 22.03 -5.78 -7.37
C LEU A 121 22.41 -5.25 -8.76
N SER A 122 22.74 -6.18 -9.65
CA SER A 122 23.10 -5.86 -11.02
C SER A 122 21.99 -5.10 -11.73
N ASN A 123 22.34 -3.95 -12.32
CA ASN A 123 21.42 -3.15 -13.14
C ASN A 123 21.39 -3.63 -14.60
N GLU A 124 21.94 -4.80 -14.90
CA GLU A 124 22.04 -5.33 -16.27
C GLU A 124 20.68 -5.66 -16.89
N THR A 125 19.70 -5.96 -16.06
CA THR A 125 18.34 -6.21 -16.52
C THR A 125 17.41 -5.05 -16.15
N ASN A 126 16.50 -4.72 -17.05
CA ASN A 126 15.46 -3.70 -16.82
C ASN A 126 14.64 -4.01 -15.56
N LEU A 127 14.44 -5.29 -15.23
CA LEU A 127 13.71 -5.74 -14.05
C LEU A 127 14.43 -5.37 -12.75
N PHE A 128 15.71 -5.71 -12.62
CA PHE A 128 16.48 -5.40 -11.40
C PHE A 128 16.61 -3.89 -11.20
N TRP A 129 16.85 -3.15 -12.27
CA TRP A 129 16.88 -1.70 -12.23
C TRP A 129 15.56 -1.12 -11.69
N ARG A 130 14.41 -1.57 -12.18
CA ARG A 130 13.08 -1.11 -11.70
C ARG A 130 12.84 -1.48 -10.23
N ILE A 131 13.26 -2.66 -9.78
CA ILE A 131 13.09 -3.09 -8.40
C ILE A 131 13.92 -2.22 -7.46
N THR A 132 15.19 -2.01 -7.79
CA THR A 132 16.11 -1.22 -6.97
C THR A 132 15.72 0.26 -6.95
N GLN A 133 15.30 0.80 -8.08
CA GLN A 133 14.79 2.18 -8.18
C GLN A 133 13.56 2.38 -7.31
N HIS A 134 12.59 1.44 -7.38
CA HIS A 134 11.40 1.49 -6.56
C HIS A 134 11.73 1.46 -5.06
N ALA A 135 12.75 0.72 -4.67
CA ALA A 135 13.26 0.69 -3.30
C ALA A 135 14.11 1.93 -2.91
N GLY A 136 14.39 2.83 -3.84
CA GLY A 136 15.06 4.11 -3.57
C GLY A 136 16.56 4.14 -3.80
N SER A 137 17.13 3.22 -4.57
CA SER A 137 18.60 3.17 -4.83
C SER A 137 19.15 4.43 -5.47
N GLU A 138 18.39 5.15 -6.28
CA GLU A 138 18.81 6.43 -6.86
C GLU A 138 18.87 7.59 -5.84
N ILE A 139 18.02 7.54 -4.82
CA ILE A 139 17.92 8.56 -3.79
C ILE A 139 18.94 8.31 -2.68
N LEU A 140 19.23 7.04 -2.42
CA LEU A 140 20.11 6.56 -1.37
C LEU A 140 21.27 5.74 -1.96
N PRO A 141 22.11 6.33 -2.82
CA PRO A 141 23.17 5.59 -3.53
C PRO A 141 24.28 5.05 -2.63
N SER A 142 24.37 5.55 -1.39
CA SER A 142 25.32 5.06 -0.38
C SER A 142 24.81 3.85 0.41
N VAL A 143 23.57 3.43 0.18
CA VAL A 143 22.93 2.32 0.89
C VAL A 143 22.82 1.14 -0.06
N SER A 144 23.24 -0.04 0.38
CA SER A 144 23.16 -1.27 -0.43
C SER A 144 21.74 -1.49 -0.99
N SER A 145 21.65 -1.74 -2.28
CA SER A 145 20.39 -2.03 -2.95
C SER A 145 19.73 -3.30 -2.42
N HIS A 146 20.51 -4.29 -1.97
CA HIS A 146 19.98 -5.48 -1.30
C HIS A 146 19.28 -5.13 0.02
N PHE A 147 19.88 -4.25 0.83
CA PHE A 147 19.25 -3.80 2.07
C PHE A 147 17.96 -3.03 1.81
N LEU A 148 17.96 -2.12 0.83
CA LEU A 148 16.77 -1.35 0.48
C LEU A 148 15.62 -2.25 0.03
N VAL A 149 15.89 -3.18 -0.89
CA VAL A 149 14.88 -4.12 -1.39
C VAL A 149 14.40 -5.06 -0.28
N ALA A 150 15.31 -5.63 0.52
CA ALA A 150 14.94 -6.51 1.62
C ALA A 150 14.07 -5.80 2.66
N THR A 151 14.39 -4.55 3.00
CA THR A 151 13.61 -3.74 3.95
C THR A 151 12.23 -3.42 3.39
N HIS A 152 12.14 -3.04 2.11
CA HIS A 152 10.86 -2.80 1.45
C HIS A 152 9.98 -4.06 1.47
N VAL A 153 10.50 -5.21 1.03
CA VAL A 153 9.77 -6.48 1.03
C VAL A 153 9.34 -6.89 2.45
N PHE A 154 10.18 -6.68 3.45
CA PHE A 154 9.85 -6.96 4.85
C PHE A 154 8.66 -6.11 5.32
N LEU A 155 8.69 -4.80 5.08
CA LEU A 155 7.60 -3.90 5.48
C LEU A 155 6.29 -4.20 4.73
N GLU A 156 6.36 -4.49 3.44
CA GLU A 156 5.20 -4.90 2.63
C GLU A 156 4.61 -6.23 3.12
N THR A 157 5.46 -7.19 3.51
CA THR A 157 5.00 -8.46 4.08
C THR A 157 4.22 -8.23 5.38
N ILE A 158 4.70 -7.34 6.25
CA ILE A 158 3.97 -6.95 7.47
C ILE A 158 2.64 -6.29 7.09
N HIS A 159 2.64 -5.35 6.15
CA HIS A 159 1.46 -4.65 5.69
C HIS A 159 0.35 -5.62 5.24
N TYR A 160 0.68 -6.54 4.34
CA TYR A 160 -0.29 -7.54 3.87
C TYR A 160 -0.73 -8.51 4.98
N THR A 161 0.19 -8.90 5.86
CA THR A 161 -0.15 -9.75 7.02
C THR A 161 -1.17 -9.05 7.92
N VAL A 162 -1.00 -7.76 8.16
CA VAL A 162 -1.95 -6.96 8.95
C VAL A 162 -3.33 -6.94 8.29
N TRP A 163 -3.42 -6.64 7.00
CA TRP A 163 -4.69 -6.54 6.31
C TRP A 163 -5.41 -7.87 6.13
N ILE A 164 -4.67 -8.91 5.73
CA ILE A 164 -5.26 -10.20 5.33
C ILE A 164 -5.54 -11.09 6.55
N LEU A 165 -4.68 -11.04 7.57
CA LEU A 165 -4.78 -11.95 8.71
C LEU A 165 -5.19 -11.22 9.99
N LEU A 166 -4.46 -10.16 10.40
CA LEU A 166 -4.61 -9.63 11.75
C LEU A 166 -5.87 -8.79 11.93
N ILE A 167 -6.22 -7.92 10.99
CA ILE A 167 -7.46 -7.13 11.07
C ILE A 167 -8.70 -8.03 11.08
N PRO A 168 -8.85 -9.04 10.18
CA PRO A 168 -9.95 -9.98 10.26
C PRO A 168 -10.02 -10.76 11.58
N LEU A 169 -8.88 -11.15 12.17
CA LEU A 169 -8.84 -11.87 13.45
C LEU A 169 -9.30 -11.01 14.63
N VAL A 170 -9.03 -9.71 14.57
CA VAL A 170 -9.34 -8.79 15.68
C VAL A 170 -10.71 -8.17 15.55
N ASP A 171 -11.31 -8.14 14.34
CA ASP A 171 -12.63 -7.55 14.14
C ASP A 171 -13.72 -8.41 14.80
N ARG A 172 -14.52 -7.78 15.68
CA ARG A 172 -15.67 -8.45 16.32
C ARG A 172 -16.75 -8.88 15.34
N ARG A 173 -16.88 -8.20 14.23
CA ARG A 173 -17.93 -8.42 13.24
C ARG A 173 -17.55 -9.50 12.24
N ALA A 174 -16.26 -9.71 12.05
CA ALA A 174 -15.75 -10.76 11.22
C ALA A 174 -15.41 -11.95 12.12
N LEU A 175 -16.26 -12.95 12.15
CA LEU A 175 -15.86 -14.29 12.52
C LEU A 175 -15.48 -15.02 11.22
N PRO A 176 -14.30 -14.71 10.62
CA PRO A 176 -13.95 -15.09 9.25
C PRO A 176 -13.93 -16.60 9.05
N TRP A 177 -13.87 -17.34 10.13
CA TRP A 177 -13.78 -18.79 10.12
C TRP A 177 -15.13 -19.49 10.36
N ARG A 178 -16.20 -18.73 10.66
CA ARG A 178 -17.56 -19.27 10.76
C ARG A 178 -18.34 -18.88 9.52
N LEU A 179 -18.23 -19.71 8.49
CA LEU A 179 -18.89 -19.48 7.19
C LEU A 179 -20.39 -19.15 7.34
N LYS A 180 -21.06 -19.73 8.34
CA LYS A 180 -22.49 -19.48 8.62
C LYS A 180 -22.81 -18.06 9.10
N GLU A 181 -21.82 -17.33 9.61
CA GLU A 181 -22.00 -15.97 10.15
C GLU A 181 -21.63 -14.88 9.14
N ILE A 182 -21.10 -15.27 7.99
CA ILE A 182 -20.84 -14.31 6.89
C ILE A 182 -22.21 -13.85 6.36
N PRO A 183 -22.52 -12.53 6.38
CA PRO A 183 -23.84 -12.01 5.97
C PRO A 183 -24.27 -12.45 4.58
N LEU A 184 -23.30 -12.71 3.70
CA LEU A 184 -23.51 -13.17 2.32
C LEU A 184 -23.99 -14.64 2.24
N ILE A 185 -23.61 -15.47 3.21
CA ILE A 185 -23.98 -16.90 3.25
C ILE A 185 -25.24 -17.09 4.11
N SER A 186 -25.48 -16.21 5.09
CA SER A 186 -26.65 -16.28 5.98
C SER A 186 -27.95 -15.80 5.31
N ASN A 187 -27.91 -15.30 4.10
CA ASN A 187 -29.10 -14.87 3.36
C ASN A 187 -29.93 -16.10 2.95
N LYS A 188 -31.26 -16.08 3.20
CA LYS A 188 -32.19 -17.16 2.87
C LYS A 188 -32.12 -17.63 1.41
N ASN A 189 -31.69 -16.75 0.50
CA ASN A 189 -31.58 -17.04 -0.94
C ASN A 189 -30.16 -17.36 -1.39
N GLY A 190 -29.21 -17.59 -0.45
CA GLY A 190 -27.79 -17.79 -0.76
C GLY A 190 -27.09 -16.51 -1.26
N PHE A 191 -25.92 -16.68 -1.88
CA PHE A 191 -25.19 -15.55 -2.48
C PHE A 191 -26.04 -14.89 -3.57
N PRO A 192 -26.29 -13.57 -3.51
CA PRO A 192 -26.84 -12.85 -4.64
C PRO A 192 -25.98 -13.11 -5.88
N LYS A 193 -26.60 -13.43 -7.02
CA LYS A 193 -25.88 -13.76 -8.28
C LYS A 193 -24.81 -12.72 -8.63
N LEU A 194 -25.09 -11.44 -8.41
CA LEU A 194 -24.15 -10.34 -8.63
C LEU A 194 -22.87 -10.49 -7.79
N ILE A 195 -23.00 -10.79 -6.51
CA ILE A 195 -21.84 -10.92 -5.60
C ILE A 195 -21.04 -12.16 -5.93
N PHE A 196 -21.72 -13.28 -6.24
CA PHE A 196 -21.05 -14.48 -6.73
C PHE A 196 -20.24 -14.19 -8.01
N SER A 197 -20.83 -13.47 -8.96
CA SER A 197 -20.14 -13.08 -10.20
C SER A 197 -18.92 -12.19 -9.92
N ILE A 198 -19.02 -11.19 -9.03
CA ILE A 198 -17.90 -10.33 -8.66
C ILE A 198 -16.76 -11.14 -8.03
N LEU A 199 -17.10 -12.05 -7.10
CA LEU A 199 -16.10 -12.91 -6.46
C LEU A 199 -15.47 -13.89 -7.46
N ALA A 200 -16.25 -14.49 -8.35
CA ALA A 200 -15.77 -15.39 -9.39
C ALA A 200 -14.82 -14.66 -10.36
N ILE A 201 -15.20 -13.46 -10.79
CA ILE A 201 -14.33 -12.59 -11.64
C ILE A 201 -13.05 -12.23 -10.89
N GLY A 202 -13.13 -11.84 -9.62
CA GLY A 202 -11.96 -11.55 -8.79
C GLY A 202 -11.02 -12.74 -8.65
N CYS A 203 -11.54 -13.92 -8.33
CA CYS A 203 -10.76 -15.16 -8.25
C CYS A 203 -10.13 -15.52 -9.60
N PHE A 204 -10.88 -15.41 -10.69
CA PHE A 204 -10.37 -15.64 -12.04
C PHE A 204 -9.24 -14.67 -12.37
N PHE A 205 -9.40 -13.40 -12.04
CA PHE A 205 -8.36 -12.38 -12.26
C PHE A 205 -7.07 -12.67 -11.47
N VAL A 206 -7.18 -13.05 -10.19
CA VAL A 206 -6.03 -13.45 -9.37
C VAL A 206 -5.33 -14.67 -9.98
N PHE A 207 -6.10 -15.64 -10.45
CA PHE A 207 -5.56 -16.83 -11.12
C PHE A 207 -4.81 -16.48 -12.41
N VAL A 208 -5.36 -15.57 -13.23
CA VAL A 208 -4.71 -15.07 -14.46
C VAL A 208 -3.40 -14.35 -14.11
N LEU A 209 -3.38 -13.51 -13.08
CA LEU A 209 -2.14 -12.87 -12.61
C LEU A 209 -1.11 -13.90 -12.16
N TRP A 210 -1.53 -14.93 -11.47
CA TRP A 210 -0.64 -15.99 -10.99
C TRP A 210 0.06 -16.72 -12.16
N ILE A 211 -0.71 -17.08 -13.17
CA ILE A 211 -0.15 -17.64 -14.42
C ILE A 211 0.73 -16.61 -15.11
N GLY A 212 0.29 -15.37 -15.17
CA GLY A 212 1.02 -14.26 -15.78
C GLY A 212 2.42 -14.08 -15.18
N PHE A 213 2.56 -14.15 -13.85
CA PHE A 213 3.87 -14.08 -13.18
C PHE A 213 4.83 -15.23 -13.60
N SER A 214 4.28 -16.38 -13.95
CA SER A 214 5.08 -17.51 -14.45
C SER A 214 5.46 -17.40 -15.94
N VAL A 215 4.63 -16.71 -16.74
CA VAL A 215 4.83 -16.55 -18.19
C VAL A 215 5.64 -15.31 -18.52
N ASN A 216 5.28 -14.17 -17.93
CA ASN A 216 5.96 -12.90 -18.14
C ASN A 216 5.88 -12.05 -16.87
N TYR A 217 6.89 -12.19 -16.03
CA TYR A 217 6.98 -11.51 -14.76
C TYR A 217 6.92 -9.97 -14.89
N GLU A 218 7.63 -9.41 -15.86
CA GLU A 218 7.77 -7.95 -16.01
C GLU A 218 6.43 -7.26 -16.30
N ILE A 219 5.71 -7.75 -17.34
CA ILE A 219 4.41 -7.19 -17.71
C ILE A 219 3.39 -7.43 -16.60
N THR A 220 3.36 -8.63 -16.03
CA THR A 220 2.40 -8.97 -14.97
C THR A 220 2.61 -8.15 -13.72
N ARG A 221 3.87 -7.88 -13.37
CA ARG A 221 4.24 -6.98 -12.27
C ARG A 221 3.70 -5.57 -12.50
N ASP A 222 3.85 -5.00 -13.69
CA ASP A 222 3.37 -3.66 -13.98
C ASP A 222 1.83 -3.58 -13.91
N ILE A 223 1.13 -4.62 -14.38
CA ILE A 223 -0.32 -4.75 -14.21
C ILE A 223 -0.68 -4.85 -12.72
N TYR A 224 0.02 -5.69 -11.96
CA TYR A 224 -0.19 -5.84 -10.51
C TYR A 224 -0.01 -4.51 -9.78
N PHE A 225 1.04 -3.73 -10.10
CA PHE A 225 1.24 -2.42 -9.49
C PHE A 225 0.11 -1.42 -9.78
N ALA A 226 -0.48 -1.45 -10.98
CA ALA A 226 -1.64 -0.62 -11.27
C ALA A 226 -2.82 -0.93 -10.33
N PHE A 227 -3.06 -2.21 -10.02
CA PHE A 227 -4.08 -2.62 -9.04
C PHE A 227 -3.66 -2.30 -7.59
N ALA A 228 -2.39 -2.44 -7.25
CA ALA A 228 -1.87 -2.06 -5.94
C ALA A 228 -2.09 -0.56 -5.66
N MET A 229 -1.92 0.30 -6.67
CA MET A 229 -2.23 1.72 -6.54
C MET A 229 -3.73 1.98 -6.30
N ALA A 230 -4.61 1.25 -6.98
CA ALA A 230 -6.05 1.33 -6.74
C ALA A 230 -6.41 0.84 -5.31
N HIS A 231 -5.73 -0.17 -4.80
CA HIS A 231 -5.88 -0.65 -3.42
C HIS A 231 -5.52 0.44 -2.41
N VAL A 232 -4.37 1.11 -2.58
CA VAL A 232 -3.96 2.22 -1.72
C VAL A 232 -5.02 3.32 -1.70
N LEU A 233 -5.58 3.70 -2.86
CA LEU A 233 -6.68 4.66 -2.92
C LEU A 233 -7.91 4.20 -2.14
N ALA A 234 -8.23 2.91 -2.19
CA ALA A 234 -9.39 2.35 -1.50
C ALA A 234 -9.22 2.30 0.03
N GLU A 235 -7.98 2.21 0.54
CA GLU A 235 -7.71 2.20 1.99
C GLU A 235 -8.03 3.53 2.67
N PHE A 236 -7.76 4.65 2.01
CA PHE A 236 -7.91 5.98 2.61
C PHE A 236 -9.33 6.33 3.06
N PRO A 237 -10.42 6.02 2.32
CA PRO A 237 -11.78 6.20 2.81
C PRO A 237 -12.05 5.45 4.12
N PHE A 238 -11.52 4.24 4.27
CA PHE A 238 -11.66 3.48 5.51
C PHE A 238 -10.89 4.15 6.65
N LEU A 239 -9.66 4.62 6.40
CA LEU A 239 -8.85 5.35 7.36
C LEU A 239 -9.60 6.60 7.85
N VAL A 240 -10.06 7.43 6.93
CA VAL A 240 -10.78 8.67 7.24
C VAL A 240 -12.09 8.39 7.98
N LYS A 241 -12.80 7.29 7.66
CA LYS A 241 -14.00 6.88 8.40
C LYS A 241 -13.70 6.53 9.85
N MET A 242 -12.50 6.05 10.15
CA MET A 242 -12.09 5.68 11.50
C MET A 242 -11.65 6.89 12.34
N LEU A 243 -11.19 7.98 11.73
CA LEU A 243 -10.95 9.27 12.39
C LEU A 243 -12.25 9.93 12.80
#